data_01a4f4fcf16c203a7a2b68dca1078ab2
#
_entry.id   01a4f4fcf16c203a7a2b68dca1078ab2
#
_cell.length_a   1.000
_cell.length_b   1.000
_cell.length_c   1.000
_cell.angle_alpha   90.00
_cell.angle_beta   90.00
_cell.angle_gamma   90.00
#
_symmetry.space_group_name_H-M   'P 1'
#
loop_
_entity.id
_entity.type
_entity.pdbx_description
1 polymer ?
#
loop_
_entity_poly.entity_id
_entity_poly.type
_entity_poly.pdbx_seq_one_letter_code
_entity_poly.pdbx_strand_id
1 'polypeptide(L)'
;MFQVVKRDGELDEFKMGKITAAIDKAFDAKGKNYSSDMIDLLGLRVTADFQNKIENNRISVEDIQDSVENVLIQAGYSDVAKAYILYR
;
A
#
# COMPACT_ATOMS: atom_id res chain seq x y z
N MET A 1 -7.60 10.12 -13.45
CA MET A 1 -6.92 9.32 -12.44
C MET A 1 -5.75 10.11 -11.85
N PHE A 2 -5.41 9.90 -10.61
CA PHE A 2 -4.34 10.65 -9.96
C PHE A 2 -2.96 10.06 -10.24
N GLN A 3 -1.92 10.86 -10.00
CA GLN A 3 -0.54 10.47 -10.20
C GLN A 3 0.18 10.34 -8.85
N VAL A 4 1.22 9.50 -8.84
CA VAL A 4 2.07 9.31 -7.66
C VAL A 4 3.35 10.12 -7.86
N VAL A 5 3.70 10.91 -6.84
CA VAL A 5 4.97 11.64 -6.81
C VAL A 5 6.01 10.73 -6.16
N LYS A 6 6.98 10.29 -6.93
CA LYS A 6 8.06 9.42 -6.46
C LYS A 6 9.05 10.21 -5.61
N ARG A 7 9.92 9.51 -4.88
CA ARG A 7 10.90 10.15 -3.98
C ARG A 7 11.82 11.13 -4.68
N ASP A 8 12.14 10.88 -5.95
CA ASP A 8 12.98 11.74 -6.77
C ASP A 8 12.20 12.92 -7.39
N GLY A 9 10.90 13.03 -7.11
CA GLY A 9 10.02 14.06 -7.63
C GLY A 9 9.38 13.72 -8.97
N GLU A 10 9.71 12.60 -9.59
CA GLU A 10 9.10 12.19 -10.84
C GLU A 10 7.65 11.74 -10.61
N LEU A 11 6.82 11.92 -11.62
CA LEU A 11 5.42 11.50 -11.62
C LEU A 11 5.27 10.15 -12.28
N ASP A 12 4.42 9.31 -11.70
CA ASP A 12 4.07 8.01 -12.25
C ASP A 12 2.56 7.81 -12.12
N GLU A 13 1.98 6.98 -12.96
CA GLU A 13 0.58 6.62 -12.83
C GLU A 13 0.38 5.75 -11.60
N PHE A 14 -0.75 5.97 -10.92
CA PHE A 14 -1.15 5.07 -9.86
C PHE A 14 -1.56 3.72 -10.44
N LYS A 15 -1.03 2.64 -9.88
CA LYS A 15 -1.38 1.26 -10.27
C LYS A 15 -1.67 0.45 -9.03
N MET A 16 -2.91 0.01 -8.89
CA MET A 16 -3.34 -0.83 -7.77
C MET A 16 -2.50 -2.10 -7.66
N GLY A 17 -2.09 -2.67 -8.79
CA GLY A 17 -1.27 -3.89 -8.80
C GLY A 17 0.06 -3.75 -8.06
N LYS A 18 0.62 -2.55 -8.00
CA LYS A 18 1.85 -2.32 -7.24
C LYS A 18 1.61 -2.44 -5.74
N ILE A 19 0.46 -1.95 -5.27
CA ILE A 19 0.09 -2.06 -3.85
C ILE A 19 -0.17 -3.52 -3.49
N THR A 20 -0.98 -4.21 -4.26
CA THR A 20 -1.31 -5.61 -3.97
C THR A 20 -0.07 -6.51 -4.05
N ALA A 21 0.82 -6.27 -5.01
CA ALA A 21 2.08 -7.01 -5.10
C ALA A 21 2.98 -6.77 -3.88
N ALA A 22 3.04 -5.54 -3.38
CA ALA A 22 3.84 -5.20 -2.19
C ALA A 22 3.27 -5.87 -0.94
N ILE A 23 1.94 -5.87 -0.78
CA ILE A 23 1.28 -6.54 0.34
C ILE A 23 1.52 -8.05 0.27
N ASP A 24 1.40 -8.62 -0.92
CA ASP A 24 1.67 -10.04 -1.21
C ASP A 24 3.06 -10.43 -0.71
N LYS A 25 4.08 -9.68 -1.10
CA LYS A 25 5.46 -9.92 -0.68
C LYS A 25 5.63 -9.85 0.83
N ALA A 26 4.95 -8.92 1.48
CA ALA A 26 5.03 -8.76 2.93
C ALA A 26 4.42 -9.98 3.66
N PHE A 27 3.29 -10.49 3.17
CA PHE A 27 2.70 -11.72 3.71
C PHE A 27 3.63 -12.92 3.51
N ASP A 28 4.19 -13.06 2.30
CA ASP A 28 5.14 -14.14 2.02
C ASP A 28 6.35 -14.08 2.94
N ALA A 29 6.89 -12.90 3.19
CA ALA A 29 8.04 -12.70 4.06
C ALA A 29 7.78 -13.19 5.49
N LYS A 30 6.52 -13.19 5.92
CA LYS A 30 6.12 -13.67 7.25
C LYS A 30 5.58 -15.09 7.24
N GLY A 31 5.59 -15.75 6.08
CA GLY A 31 5.10 -17.12 5.95
C GLY A 31 3.61 -17.27 6.28
N LYS A 32 2.84 -16.20 6.11
CA LYS A 32 1.42 -16.21 6.42
C LYS A 32 0.61 -16.63 5.20
N ASN A 33 -0.42 -17.46 5.46
CA ASN A 33 -1.37 -17.82 4.43
C ASN A 33 -2.32 -16.66 4.14
N TYR A 34 -2.62 -16.49 2.86
CA TYR A 34 -3.55 -15.46 2.42
C TYR A 34 -4.22 -15.91 1.12
N SER A 35 -5.36 -15.32 0.80
CA SER A 35 -6.02 -15.51 -0.48
C SER A 35 -5.84 -14.26 -1.34
N SER A 36 -5.94 -14.42 -2.66
CA SER A 36 -5.90 -13.27 -3.56
C SER A 36 -7.04 -12.30 -3.28
N ASP A 37 -8.21 -12.80 -2.89
CA ASP A 37 -9.36 -11.96 -2.53
C ASP A 37 -9.06 -11.10 -1.31
N MET A 38 -8.38 -11.64 -0.31
CA MET A 38 -7.97 -10.89 0.88
C MET A 38 -6.99 -9.79 0.52
N ILE A 39 -6.01 -10.10 -0.32
CA ILE A 39 -5.02 -9.11 -0.77
C ILE A 39 -5.71 -7.99 -1.55
N ASP A 40 -6.63 -8.32 -2.44
CA ASP A 40 -7.39 -7.33 -3.21
C ASP A 40 -8.23 -6.43 -2.30
N LEU A 41 -8.87 -7.01 -1.28
CA LEU A 41 -9.65 -6.24 -0.31
C LEU A 41 -8.75 -5.28 0.49
N LEU A 42 -7.59 -5.74 0.92
CA LEU A 42 -6.63 -4.88 1.62
C LEU A 42 -6.17 -3.73 0.71
N GLY A 43 -5.91 -4.01 -0.56
CA GLY A 43 -5.56 -2.99 -1.53
C GLY A 43 -6.64 -1.92 -1.69
N LEU A 44 -7.90 -2.33 -1.74
CA LEU A 44 -9.03 -1.41 -1.80
C LEU A 44 -9.12 -0.55 -0.54
N ARG A 45 -8.89 -1.13 0.63
CA ARG A 45 -8.88 -0.40 1.90
C ARG A 45 -7.76 0.62 1.95
N VAL A 46 -6.58 0.29 1.43
CA VAL A 46 -5.47 1.24 1.31
C VAL A 46 -5.88 2.42 0.44
N THR A 47 -6.50 2.15 -0.70
CA THR A 47 -6.95 3.19 -1.63
C THR A 47 -7.97 4.11 -0.94
N ALA A 48 -8.90 3.57 -0.18
CA ALA A 48 -9.85 4.36 0.59
C ALA A 48 -9.16 5.19 1.68
N ASP A 49 -8.14 4.63 2.32
CA ASP A 49 -7.43 5.29 3.41
C ASP A 49 -6.71 6.56 2.98
N PHE A 50 -6.14 6.58 1.77
CA PHE A 50 -5.37 7.74 1.33
C PHE A 50 -6.14 8.74 0.48
N GLN A 51 -7.44 8.54 0.27
CA GLN A 51 -8.23 9.44 -0.60
C GLN A 51 -8.15 10.91 -0.18
N ASN A 52 -8.18 11.19 1.11
CA ASN A 52 -8.13 12.55 1.62
C ASN A 52 -6.73 13.19 1.54
N LYS A 53 -5.72 12.42 1.17
CA LYS A 53 -4.34 12.92 1.00
C LYS A 53 -4.05 13.29 -0.45
N ILE A 54 -4.95 12.99 -1.38
CA ILE A 54 -4.78 13.34 -2.79
C ILE A 54 -5.06 14.84 -2.95
N GLU A 55 -4.08 15.59 -3.47
CA GLU A 55 -4.19 17.01 -3.75
C GLU A 55 -3.74 17.29 -5.17
N ASN A 56 -4.53 18.07 -5.92
CA ASN A 56 -4.22 18.42 -7.31
C ASN A 56 -3.96 17.18 -8.18
N ASN A 57 -4.74 16.12 -7.96
CA ASN A 57 -4.59 14.84 -8.65
C ASN A 57 -3.23 14.17 -8.42
N ARG A 58 -2.60 14.43 -7.26
CA ARG A 58 -1.29 13.86 -6.91
C ARG A 58 -1.26 13.41 -5.46
N ILE A 59 -0.44 12.41 -5.20
CA ILE A 59 -0.16 11.92 -3.85
C ILE A 59 1.28 11.43 -3.81
N SER A 60 1.98 11.68 -2.70
CA SER A 60 3.35 11.19 -2.55
C SER A 60 3.37 9.68 -2.31
N VAL A 61 4.45 9.04 -2.75
CA VAL A 61 4.63 7.60 -2.50
C VAL A 61 4.69 7.31 -1.01
N GLU A 62 5.26 8.21 -0.20
CA GLU A 62 5.31 8.06 1.25
C GLU A 62 3.91 8.03 1.86
N ASP A 63 3.00 8.88 1.40
CA ASP A 63 1.62 8.89 1.89
C ASP A 63 0.91 7.57 1.58
N ILE A 64 1.16 7.01 0.39
CA ILE A 64 0.61 5.70 0.04
C ILE A 64 1.19 4.62 0.96
N GLN A 65 2.49 4.65 1.20
CA GLN A 65 3.16 3.69 2.07
C GLN A 65 2.62 3.76 3.50
N ASP A 66 2.39 4.96 4.02
CA ASP A 66 1.79 5.15 5.34
C ASP A 66 0.40 4.53 5.41
N SER A 67 -0.39 4.67 4.36
CA SER A 67 -1.72 4.07 4.29
C SER A 67 -1.66 2.54 4.25
N VAL A 68 -0.69 1.97 3.53
CA VAL A 68 -0.51 0.50 3.54
C VAL A 68 -0.20 0.01 4.95
N GLU A 69 0.72 0.67 5.65
CA GLU A 69 1.06 0.31 7.03
C GLU A 69 -0.15 0.40 7.94
N ASN A 70 -0.90 1.50 7.88
CA ASN A 70 -2.08 1.72 8.71
C ASN A 70 -3.13 0.64 8.49
N VAL A 71 -3.41 0.30 7.25
CA VAL A 71 -4.42 -0.70 6.91
C VAL A 71 -4.00 -2.08 7.42
N LEU A 72 -2.73 -2.45 7.25
CA LEU A 72 -2.23 -3.74 7.74
C LEU A 72 -2.32 -3.82 9.27
N ILE A 73 -1.96 -2.76 9.97
CA ILE A 73 -2.04 -2.71 11.43
C ILE A 73 -3.50 -2.82 11.89
N GLN A 74 -4.41 -2.05 11.27
CA GLN A 74 -5.82 -2.06 11.62
C GLN A 74 -6.49 -3.41 11.34
N ALA A 75 -6.00 -4.12 10.34
CA ALA A 75 -6.50 -5.45 10.01
C ALA A 75 -5.94 -6.55 10.93
N GLY A 76 -5.06 -6.20 11.86
CA GLY A 76 -4.48 -7.17 12.79
C GLY A 76 -3.18 -7.81 12.32
N TYR A 77 -2.57 -7.27 11.27
CA TYR A 77 -1.35 -7.80 10.67
C TYR A 77 -0.15 -6.90 10.95
N SER A 78 0.10 -6.55 12.22
CA SER A 78 1.22 -5.66 12.56
C SER A 78 2.59 -6.26 12.21
N ASP A 79 2.73 -7.58 12.25
CA ASP A 79 3.95 -8.26 11.82
C ASP A 79 4.18 -8.14 10.31
N VAL A 80 3.11 -8.24 9.53
CA VAL A 80 3.17 -8.04 8.08
C VAL A 80 3.50 -6.59 7.76
N ALA A 81 2.94 -5.64 8.52
CA ALA A 81 3.25 -4.22 8.37
C ALA A 81 4.74 -3.96 8.59
N LYS A 82 5.36 -4.60 9.58
CA LYS A 82 6.80 -4.48 9.83
C LYS A 82 7.63 -5.01 8.64
N ALA A 83 7.22 -6.14 8.07
CA ALA A 83 7.87 -6.67 6.88
C ALA A 83 7.76 -5.70 5.71
N TYR A 84 6.59 -5.10 5.53
CA TYR A 84 6.39 -4.11 4.48
C TYR A 84 7.32 -2.90 4.64
N ILE A 85 7.47 -2.39 5.86
CA ILE A 85 8.37 -1.26 6.15
C ILE A 85 9.81 -1.58 5.75
N LEU A 86 10.26 -2.81 5.97
CA LEU A 86 11.62 -3.22 5.61
C LEU A 86 11.85 -3.28 4.10
N TYR A 87 10.81 -3.52 3.33
CA TYR A 87 10.92 -3.67 1.86
C TYR A 87 10.67 -2.40 1.07
N ARG A 88 10.04 -1.43 1.67
CA ARG A 88 9.71 -0.19 0.96
C ARG A 88 10.89 0.75 0.72
#